data_a3c93a62925c161720735dd9e4c54e98
#
_entry.id   a3c93a62925c161720735dd9e4c54e98
#
_cell.length_a   1.000
_cell.length_b   1.000
_cell.length_c   1.000
_cell.angle_alpha   90.00
_cell.angle_beta   90.00
_cell.angle_gamma   90.00
#
_symmetry.space_group_name_H-M   'P 1'
#
loop_
_entity.id
_entity.type
_entity.pdbx_description
1 polymer ?
#
loop_
_entity_poly.entity_id
_entity_poly.type
_entity_poly.pdbx_seq_one_letter_code
_entity_poly.pdbx_strand_id
1 'polypeptide(L)'
;MPYITCKDLAVGYDGRAVASGLDFSIGRGDYLCIVGENGAGKSTLIKTLLGLLKPVSGEIQFGDGLASGDIGYLPQQTPVQKDFPATVWEVALSGALTKCGARPFYGRKEKQLAQSQLERLGIWDIRRKCYRNLSGGQQQRVLLARALCAAEKLILLDEPVTGLDPVASAQFYKLIQRLNENGVSVIMISHDLRAIECAKHILHMHHGNLFWGSRAEYKKSRYWNIFSAENEKGGGQSADN
;
A
#
# COMPACT_ATOMS: atom_id res chain seq x y z
N MET A 1 -3.66 2.74 21.35
CA MET A 1 -2.48 1.89 21.09
C MET A 1 -2.16 1.94 19.60
N PRO A 2 -0.91 1.67 19.15
CA PRO A 2 -0.64 1.55 17.72
C PRO A 2 -1.38 0.35 17.12
N TYR A 3 -1.69 0.44 15.82
CA TYR A 3 -2.28 -0.66 15.05
C TYR A 3 -1.29 -1.80 14.82
N ILE A 4 -0.03 -1.45 14.53
CA ILE A 4 1.06 -2.39 14.32
C ILE A 4 2.28 -1.90 15.09
N THR A 5 2.95 -2.81 15.80
CA THR A 5 4.27 -2.58 16.40
C THR A 5 5.17 -3.73 15.99
N CYS A 6 6.30 -3.41 15.37
CA CYS A 6 7.37 -4.35 15.03
C CYS A 6 8.51 -4.14 16.02
N LYS A 7 9.05 -5.25 16.59
CA LYS A 7 10.17 -5.23 17.53
C LYS A 7 11.23 -6.24 17.10
N ASP A 8 12.43 -5.72 16.86
CA ASP A 8 13.59 -6.48 16.38
C ASP A 8 13.22 -7.46 15.26
N LEU A 9 12.33 -6.99 14.35
CA LEU A 9 11.73 -7.84 13.34
C LEU A 9 12.75 -8.16 12.25
N ALA A 10 12.95 -9.45 11.94
CA ALA A 10 13.68 -9.93 10.79
C ALA A 10 12.71 -10.61 9.82
N VAL A 11 12.78 -10.21 8.54
CA VAL A 11 11.94 -10.74 7.46
C VAL A 11 12.78 -11.44 6.40
N GLY A 12 12.29 -12.54 5.86
CA GLY A 12 13.06 -13.35 4.91
C GLY A 12 12.33 -14.61 4.48
N TYR A 13 13.09 -15.55 3.90
CA TYR A 13 12.60 -16.83 3.41
C TYR A 13 13.48 -17.96 3.96
N ASP A 14 12.88 -19.11 4.25
CA ASP A 14 13.57 -20.34 4.65
C ASP A 14 14.60 -20.13 5.80
N GLY A 15 14.23 -19.29 6.77
CA GLY A 15 15.09 -18.99 7.92
C GLY A 15 16.24 -18.01 7.61
N ARG A 16 16.36 -17.51 6.38
CA ARG A 16 17.37 -16.52 6.00
C ARG A 16 16.77 -15.13 5.96
N ALA A 17 17.29 -14.23 6.79
CA ALA A 17 16.85 -12.85 6.83
C ALA A 17 17.33 -12.09 5.56
N VAL A 18 16.40 -11.36 4.93
CA VAL A 18 16.68 -10.38 3.89
C VAL A 18 16.82 -8.99 4.50
N ALA A 19 16.05 -8.70 5.54
CA ALA A 19 16.18 -7.50 6.37
C ALA A 19 15.95 -7.86 7.83
N SER A 20 16.65 -7.19 8.75
CA SER A 20 16.61 -7.44 10.21
C SER A 20 16.71 -6.13 10.99
N GLY A 21 16.36 -6.18 12.28
CA GLY A 21 16.40 -4.99 13.15
C GLY A 21 15.33 -3.97 12.81
N LEU A 22 14.17 -4.42 12.33
CA LEU A 22 13.06 -3.54 11.99
C LEU A 22 12.26 -3.21 13.26
N ASP A 23 12.47 -1.99 13.78
CA ASP A 23 11.77 -1.42 14.93
C ASP A 23 10.95 -0.21 14.50
N PHE A 24 9.62 -0.38 14.41
CA PHE A 24 8.73 0.72 14.06
C PHE A 24 7.29 0.46 14.54
N SER A 25 6.49 1.51 14.56
CA SER A 25 5.07 1.40 14.89
C SER A 25 4.20 2.26 13.98
N ILE A 26 2.97 1.80 13.77
CA ILE A 26 1.95 2.49 12.98
C ILE A 26 0.71 2.68 13.85
N GLY A 27 0.33 3.92 14.06
CA GLY A 27 -0.87 4.30 14.79
C GLY A 27 -2.05 4.65 13.87
N ARG A 28 -3.14 5.06 14.50
CA ARG A 28 -4.33 5.54 13.78
C ARG A 28 -4.01 6.84 13.05
N GLY A 29 -4.36 6.91 11.76
CA GLY A 29 -4.13 8.09 10.92
C GLY A 29 -2.64 8.33 10.60
N ASP A 30 -1.77 7.36 10.85
CA ASP A 30 -0.39 7.46 10.41
C ASP A 30 -0.27 7.19 8.91
N TYR A 31 0.72 7.82 8.30
CA TYR A 31 1.13 7.55 6.94
C TYR A 31 2.63 7.21 6.94
N LEU A 32 2.93 5.93 6.74
CA LEU A 32 4.28 5.41 6.57
C LEU A 32 4.60 5.25 5.08
N CYS A 33 5.71 5.83 4.63
CA CYS A 33 6.30 5.51 3.34
C CYS A 33 7.54 4.62 3.55
N ILE A 34 7.55 3.46 2.89
CA ILE A 34 8.68 2.53 2.86
C ILE A 34 9.43 2.76 1.54
N VAL A 35 10.68 3.13 1.63
CA VAL A 35 11.56 3.39 0.49
C VAL A 35 12.81 2.52 0.56
N GLY A 36 13.58 2.45 -0.51
CA GLY A 36 14.86 1.74 -0.56
C GLY A 36 15.02 0.93 -1.84
N GLU A 37 16.20 0.37 -2.04
CA GLU A 37 16.59 -0.34 -3.25
C GLU A 37 15.77 -1.59 -3.55
N ASN A 38 15.84 -2.04 -4.79
CA ASN A 38 15.27 -3.33 -5.17
C ASN A 38 16.05 -4.46 -4.45
N GLY A 39 15.31 -5.43 -3.92
CA GLY A 39 15.91 -6.50 -3.12
C GLY A 39 16.16 -6.19 -1.64
N ALA A 40 15.95 -4.96 -1.16
CA ALA A 40 16.14 -4.58 0.23
C ALA A 40 15.14 -5.24 1.22
N GLY A 41 14.16 -6.03 0.73
CA GLY A 41 13.21 -6.74 1.58
C GLY A 41 11.85 -6.03 1.76
N LYS A 42 11.57 -4.94 1.04
CA LYS A 42 10.30 -4.18 1.15
C LYS A 42 9.07 -5.06 0.93
N SER A 43 9.02 -5.80 -0.18
CA SER A 43 7.89 -6.70 -0.49
C SER A 43 7.84 -7.90 0.46
N THR A 44 8.98 -8.33 1.02
CA THR A 44 9.04 -9.37 2.05
C THR A 44 8.43 -8.85 3.35
N LEU A 45 8.76 -7.62 3.76
CA LEU A 45 8.15 -6.95 4.91
C LEU A 45 6.62 -6.85 4.75
N ILE A 46 6.14 -6.39 3.58
CA ILE A 46 4.70 -6.35 3.28
C ILE A 46 4.04 -7.71 3.47
N LYS A 47 4.60 -8.77 2.86
CA LYS A 47 4.05 -10.12 2.98
C LYS A 47 4.02 -10.60 4.44
N THR A 48 5.02 -10.22 5.23
CA THR A 48 5.08 -10.55 6.65
C THR A 48 4.02 -9.77 7.45
N LEU A 49 3.83 -8.47 7.19
CA LEU A 49 2.77 -7.67 7.82
C LEU A 49 1.36 -8.18 7.48
N LEU A 50 1.17 -8.70 6.27
CA LEU A 50 -0.08 -9.33 5.83
C LEU A 50 -0.29 -10.75 6.38
N GLY A 51 0.69 -11.30 7.12
CA GLY A 51 0.63 -12.67 7.63
C GLY A 51 0.81 -13.75 6.55
N LEU A 52 1.24 -13.37 5.34
CA LEU A 52 1.54 -14.30 4.25
C LEU A 52 2.90 -14.98 4.40
N LEU A 53 3.79 -14.39 5.19
CA LEU A 53 5.08 -14.94 5.59
C LEU A 53 5.22 -14.84 7.09
N LYS A 54 5.89 -15.83 7.70
CA LYS A 54 6.27 -15.75 9.11
C LYS A 54 7.55 -14.92 9.24
N PRO A 55 7.71 -14.14 10.33
CA PRO A 55 8.99 -13.54 10.67
C PRO A 55 10.09 -14.58 10.79
N VAL A 56 11.33 -14.24 10.42
CA VAL A 56 12.52 -15.05 10.69
C VAL A 56 12.89 -14.96 12.18
N SER A 57 12.81 -13.75 12.75
CA SER A 57 12.92 -13.48 14.19
C SER A 57 12.19 -12.18 14.55
N GLY A 58 12.14 -11.85 15.85
CA GLY A 58 11.40 -10.70 16.34
C GLY A 58 9.89 -10.93 16.33
N GLU A 59 9.12 -9.87 16.56
CA GLU A 59 7.67 -9.98 16.68
C GLU A 59 6.92 -8.84 15.99
N ILE A 60 5.70 -9.16 15.56
CA ILE A 60 4.70 -8.20 15.10
C ILE A 60 3.53 -8.27 16.08
N GLN A 61 3.26 -7.14 16.74
CA GLN A 61 2.11 -7.01 17.62
C GLN A 61 1.02 -6.19 16.92
N PHE A 62 -0.19 -6.75 16.84
CA PHE A 62 -1.38 -6.04 16.37
C PHE A 62 -2.16 -5.51 17.57
N GLY A 63 -2.55 -4.25 17.52
CA GLY A 63 -3.28 -3.56 18.59
C GLY A 63 -4.55 -2.88 18.09
N ASP A 64 -5.29 -2.30 19.02
CA ASP A 64 -6.50 -1.51 18.75
C ASP A 64 -7.58 -2.25 17.94
N GLY A 65 -7.67 -3.58 18.15
CA GLY A 65 -8.62 -4.46 17.46
C GLY A 65 -8.32 -4.64 15.98
N LEU A 66 -7.05 -4.53 15.57
CA LEU A 66 -6.58 -4.90 14.24
C LEU A 66 -5.95 -6.29 14.27
N ALA A 67 -6.19 -7.09 13.24
CA ALA A 67 -5.47 -8.33 12.95
C ALA A 67 -4.83 -8.24 11.56
N SER A 68 -3.91 -9.14 11.22
CA SER A 68 -3.27 -9.15 9.90
C SER A 68 -4.28 -9.25 8.74
N GLY A 69 -5.39 -9.95 8.94
CA GLY A 69 -6.49 -10.04 7.97
C GLY A 69 -7.33 -8.77 7.81
N ASP A 70 -7.15 -7.77 8.67
CA ASP A 70 -7.86 -6.48 8.64
C ASP A 70 -7.07 -5.39 7.91
N ILE A 71 -6.05 -5.75 7.14
CA ILE A 71 -5.25 -4.84 6.31
C ILE A 71 -5.77 -4.90 4.87
N GLY A 72 -6.23 -3.76 4.37
CA GLY A 72 -6.60 -3.62 2.96
C GLY A 72 -5.34 -3.58 2.10
N TYR A 73 -5.19 -4.52 1.16
CA TYR A 73 -3.98 -4.61 0.34
C TYR A 73 -4.23 -4.27 -1.12
N LEU A 74 -3.44 -3.33 -1.64
CA LEU A 74 -3.33 -3.02 -3.05
C LEU A 74 -1.94 -3.46 -3.52
N PRO A 75 -1.84 -4.60 -4.23
CA PRO A 75 -0.58 -5.12 -4.75
C PRO A 75 -0.08 -4.32 -5.95
N GLN A 76 1.21 -4.41 -6.22
CA GLN A 76 1.79 -3.97 -7.48
C GLN A 76 1.09 -4.67 -8.66
N GLN A 77 0.63 -3.90 -9.64
CA GLN A 77 -0.09 -4.45 -10.79
C GLN A 77 0.84 -5.17 -11.76
N THR A 78 0.44 -6.38 -12.13
CA THR A 78 1.04 -7.12 -13.24
C THR A 78 0.24 -6.91 -14.54
N PRO A 79 0.85 -7.09 -15.74
CA PRO A 79 0.14 -7.00 -17.02
C PRO A 79 -1.10 -7.91 -17.09
N VAL A 80 -1.00 -9.14 -16.55
CA VAL A 80 -2.11 -10.12 -16.53
C VAL A 80 -3.29 -9.62 -15.68
N GLN A 81 -3.02 -8.93 -14.58
CA GLN A 81 -4.08 -8.37 -13.73
C GLN A 81 -4.83 -7.21 -14.40
N LYS A 82 -4.17 -6.48 -15.32
CA LYS A 82 -4.80 -5.37 -16.06
C LYS A 82 -5.86 -5.86 -17.05
N ASP A 83 -5.76 -7.08 -17.53
CA ASP A 83 -6.69 -7.69 -18.53
C ASP A 83 -7.81 -8.51 -17.88
N PHE A 84 -8.13 -8.29 -16.61
CA PHE A 84 -9.14 -9.07 -15.89
C PHE A 84 -10.56 -8.78 -16.40
N PRO A 85 -11.34 -9.79 -16.87
CA PRO A 85 -12.64 -9.61 -17.52
C PRO A 85 -13.80 -9.52 -16.52
N ALA A 86 -13.70 -8.65 -15.51
CA ALA A 86 -14.76 -8.40 -14.54
C ALA A 86 -15.22 -6.95 -14.58
N THR A 87 -16.39 -6.67 -14.10
CA THR A 87 -16.86 -5.29 -13.93
C THR A 87 -16.18 -4.59 -12.75
N VAL A 88 -16.13 -3.27 -12.79
CA VAL A 88 -15.66 -2.43 -11.65
C VAL A 88 -16.37 -2.83 -10.35
N TRP A 89 -17.68 -3.07 -10.43
CA TRP A 89 -18.49 -3.51 -9.30
C TRP A 89 -18.02 -4.84 -8.72
N GLU A 90 -17.82 -5.86 -9.56
CA GLU A 90 -17.37 -7.18 -9.12
C GLU A 90 -15.98 -7.13 -8.49
N VAL A 91 -15.06 -6.37 -9.09
CA VAL A 91 -13.71 -6.20 -8.52
C VAL A 91 -13.78 -5.51 -7.14
N ALA A 92 -14.51 -4.42 -7.00
CA ALA A 92 -14.64 -3.73 -5.72
C ALA A 92 -15.30 -4.61 -4.66
N LEU A 93 -16.41 -5.28 -5.01
CA LEU A 93 -17.17 -6.14 -4.11
C LEU A 93 -16.36 -7.36 -3.65
N SER A 94 -15.45 -7.88 -4.47
CA SER A 94 -14.57 -8.99 -4.10
C SER A 94 -13.70 -8.68 -2.86
N GLY A 95 -13.41 -7.40 -2.59
CA GLY A 95 -12.72 -6.99 -1.38
C GLY A 95 -13.48 -7.28 -0.09
N ALA A 96 -14.81 -7.35 -0.15
CA ALA A 96 -15.64 -7.63 1.01
C ALA A 96 -15.85 -9.14 1.29
N LEU A 97 -15.14 -10.03 0.56
CA LEU A 97 -15.32 -11.48 0.68
C LEU A 97 -15.07 -11.99 2.11
N THR A 98 -14.03 -11.49 2.78
CA THR A 98 -13.73 -11.87 4.16
C THR A 98 -14.83 -11.50 5.15
N LYS A 99 -15.64 -10.50 4.84
CA LYS A 99 -16.78 -10.04 5.67
C LYS A 99 -18.03 -10.90 5.51
N CYS A 100 -18.06 -11.79 4.49
CA CYS A 100 -19.17 -12.71 4.28
C CYS A 100 -19.22 -13.85 5.30
N GLY A 101 -18.09 -14.18 5.97
CA GLY A 101 -17.99 -15.37 6.82
C GLY A 101 -18.31 -16.65 6.04
N ALA A 102 -19.17 -17.50 6.59
CA ALA A 102 -19.58 -18.75 5.94
C ALA A 102 -20.70 -18.60 4.88
N ARG A 103 -21.17 -17.38 4.59
CA ARG A 103 -22.24 -17.14 3.61
C ARG A 103 -21.71 -17.24 2.17
N PRO A 104 -22.39 -17.97 1.26
CA PRO A 104 -21.94 -18.13 -0.12
C PRO A 104 -22.19 -16.90 -1.00
N PHE A 105 -22.97 -15.92 -0.52
CA PHE A 105 -23.35 -14.73 -1.28
C PHE A 105 -23.14 -13.45 -0.49
N TYR A 106 -22.81 -12.36 -1.19
CA TYR A 106 -22.74 -11.02 -0.62
C TYR A 106 -24.11 -10.53 -0.18
N GLY A 107 -24.21 -10.10 1.08
CA GLY A 107 -25.42 -9.52 1.62
C GLY A 107 -25.56 -8.03 1.30
N ARG A 108 -26.57 -7.39 1.90
CA ARG A 108 -26.86 -5.97 1.73
C ARG A 108 -25.70 -5.09 2.28
N LYS A 109 -25.09 -5.49 3.39
CA LYS A 109 -23.99 -4.72 4.02
C LYS A 109 -22.76 -4.65 3.14
N GLU A 110 -22.32 -5.76 2.57
CA GLU A 110 -21.16 -5.84 1.68
C GLU A 110 -21.40 -5.03 0.40
N LYS A 111 -22.61 -5.10 -0.17
CA LYS A 111 -22.99 -4.31 -1.34
C LYS A 111 -23.03 -2.81 -1.06
N GLN A 112 -23.57 -2.39 0.08
CA GLN A 112 -23.57 -1.00 0.50
C GLN A 112 -22.16 -0.47 0.75
N LEU A 113 -21.28 -1.29 1.36
CA LEU A 113 -19.86 -0.95 1.54
C LEU A 113 -19.17 -0.75 0.19
N ALA A 114 -19.31 -1.69 -0.74
CA ALA A 114 -18.69 -1.56 -2.07
C ALA A 114 -19.21 -0.31 -2.82
N GLN A 115 -20.51 -0.02 -2.73
CA GLN A 115 -21.08 1.20 -3.30
C GLN A 115 -20.46 2.45 -2.69
N SER A 116 -20.44 2.55 -1.36
CA SER A 116 -19.88 3.72 -0.66
C SER A 116 -18.40 3.97 -1.01
N GLN A 117 -17.59 2.88 -1.15
CA GLN A 117 -16.19 3.04 -1.53
C GLN A 117 -16.04 3.49 -3.00
N LEU A 118 -16.85 2.99 -3.93
CA LEU A 118 -16.85 3.43 -5.32
C LEU A 118 -17.28 4.91 -5.45
N GLU A 119 -18.29 5.35 -4.68
CA GLU A 119 -18.72 6.75 -4.61
C GLU A 119 -17.62 7.64 -4.02
N ARG A 120 -17.01 7.23 -2.90
CA ARG A 120 -15.89 7.93 -2.23
C ARG A 120 -14.70 8.14 -3.16
N LEU A 121 -14.44 7.19 -4.05
CA LEU A 121 -13.33 7.23 -5.01
C LEU A 121 -13.70 7.86 -6.36
N GLY A 122 -14.96 8.31 -6.53
CA GLY A 122 -15.44 8.99 -7.73
C GLY A 122 -15.51 8.10 -8.98
N ILE A 123 -15.83 6.81 -8.81
CA ILE A 123 -15.90 5.82 -9.90
C ILE A 123 -17.21 5.02 -9.90
N TRP A 124 -18.23 5.46 -9.17
CA TRP A 124 -19.54 4.80 -9.15
C TRP A 124 -20.22 4.78 -10.53
N ASP A 125 -20.09 5.86 -11.32
CA ASP A 125 -20.74 5.97 -12.63
C ASP A 125 -20.23 4.94 -13.64
N ILE A 126 -18.98 4.47 -13.44
CA ILE A 126 -18.37 3.45 -14.31
C ILE A 126 -18.46 2.03 -13.73
N ARG A 127 -19.24 1.80 -12.68
CA ARG A 127 -19.34 0.48 -11.98
C ARG A 127 -19.70 -0.71 -12.86
N ARG A 128 -20.36 -0.48 -13.98
CA ARG A 128 -20.75 -1.52 -14.96
C ARG A 128 -19.73 -1.74 -16.08
N LYS A 129 -18.72 -0.88 -16.20
CA LYS A 129 -17.67 -1.04 -17.21
C LYS A 129 -16.78 -2.22 -16.87
N CYS A 130 -16.27 -2.89 -17.89
CA CYS A 130 -15.27 -3.93 -17.72
C CYS A 130 -13.94 -3.31 -17.27
N TYR A 131 -13.29 -3.90 -16.25
CA TYR A 131 -12.06 -3.42 -15.64
C TYR A 131 -10.92 -3.24 -16.65
N ARG A 132 -10.73 -4.19 -17.57
CA ARG A 132 -9.69 -4.13 -18.62
C ARG A 132 -9.83 -2.94 -19.57
N ASN A 133 -11.03 -2.38 -19.71
CA ASN A 133 -11.31 -1.24 -20.61
C ASN A 133 -11.14 0.12 -19.93
N LEU A 134 -10.59 0.15 -18.72
CA LEU A 134 -10.37 1.35 -17.94
C LEU A 134 -8.97 1.93 -18.20
N SER A 135 -8.82 3.24 -18.02
CA SER A 135 -7.50 3.86 -17.92
C SER A 135 -6.74 3.35 -16.69
N GLY A 136 -5.41 3.40 -16.70
CA GLY A 136 -4.58 2.95 -15.57
C GLY A 136 -4.98 3.62 -14.25
N GLY A 137 -5.23 4.92 -14.25
CA GLY A 137 -5.70 5.65 -13.05
C GLY A 137 -7.08 5.20 -12.57
N GLN A 138 -8.01 4.85 -13.49
CA GLN A 138 -9.30 4.26 -13.12
C GLN A 138 -9.13 2.86 -12.54
N GLN A 139 -8.26 2.02 -13.14
CA GLN A 139 -7.95 0.68 -12.63
C GLN A 139 -7.39 0.76 -11.19
N GLN A 140 -6.47 1.68 -10.92
CA GLN A 140 -5.93 1.87 -9.58
C GLN A 140 -6.99 2.30 -8.56
N ARG A 141 -7.90 3.18 -8.94
CA ARG A 141 -9.04 3.55 -8.06
C ARG A 141 -9.94 2.35 -7.76
N VAL A 142 -10.16 1.46 -8.72
CA VAL A 142 -10.96 0.22 -8.52
C VAL A 142 -10.25 -0.72 -7.54
N LEU A 143 -8.93 -0.93 -7.69
CA LEU A 143 -8.16 -1.75 -6.75
C LEU A 143 -8.11 -1.12 -5.35
N LEU A 144 -8.05 0.20 -5.26
CA LEU A 144 -8.14 0.91 -3.99
C LEU A 144 -9.53 0.71 -3.35
N ALA A 145 -10.62 0.77 -4.14
CA ALA A 145 -11.96 0.45 -3.64
C ALA A 145 -12.04 -0.96 -3.08
N ARG A 146 -11.46 -1.93 -3.79
CA ARG A 146 -11.35 -3.32 -3.33
C ARG A 146 -10.60 -3.42 -2.00
N ALA A 147 -9.45 -2.75 -1.87
CA ALA A 147 -8.67 -2.73 -0.63
C ALA A 147 -9.46 -2.12 0.54
N LEU A 148 -10.18 -1.00 0.30
CA LEU A 148 -11.03 -0.35 1.30
C LEU A 148 -12.27 -1.17 1.67
N CYS A 149 -12.77 -2.02 0.76
CA CYS A 149 -13.84 -2.98 1.09
C CYS A 149 -13.33 -4.10 1.99
N ALA A 150 -12.06 -4.51 1.87
CA ALA A 150 -11.44 -5.49 2.75
C ALA A 150 -11.23 -4.90 4.16
N ALA A 151 -10.63 -3.71 4.25
CA ALA A 151 -10.31 -3.06 5.51
C ALA A 151 -10.41 -1.53 5.41
N GLU A 152 -11.00 -0.92 6.43
CA GLU A 152 -11.27 0.53 6.46
C GLU A 152 -10.31 1.31 7.35
N LYS A 153 -9.57 0.61 8.24
CA LYS A 153 -8.68 1.24 9.24
C LYS A 153 -7.27 1.45 8.71
N LEU A 154 -6.73 0.46 8.00
CA LEU A 154 -5.35 0.43 7.53
C LEU A 154 -5.30 -0.14 6.11
N ILE A 155 -4.65 0.58 5.20
CA ILE A 155 -4.37 0.11 3.84
C ILE A 155 -2.86 0.05 3.60
N LEU A 156 -2.46 -0.97 2.85
CA LEU A 156 -1.10 -1.20 2.42
C LEU A 156 -1.07 -1.15 0.89
N LEU A 157 -0.23 -0.27 0.34
CA LEU A 157 -0.14 0.04 -1.07
C LEU A 157 1.28 -0.28 -1.56
N ASP A 158 1.38 -1.20 -2.50
CA ASP A 158 2.67 -1.63 -3.06
C ASP A 158 2.86 -1.00 -4.45
N GLU A 159 3.69 0.03 -4.54
CA GLU A 159 3.99 0.80 -5.75
C GLU A 159 2.74 1.21 -6.55
N PRO A 160 1.77 1.88 -5.95
CA PRO A 160 0.43 2.04 -6.52
C PRO A 160 0.36 2.94 -7.76
N VAL A 161 1.40 3.71 -8.06
CA VAL A 161 1.42 4.64 -9.20
C VAL A 161 2.34 4.19 -10.33
N THR A 162 2.99 3.03 -10.21
CA THR A 162 3.89 2.49 -11.22
C THR A 162 3.15 2.29 -12.55
N GLY A 163 3.67 2.89 -13.61
CA GLY A 163 3.08 2.84 -14.96
C GLY A 163 1.86 3.75 -15.17
N LEU A 164 1.58 4.67 -14.26
CA LEU A 164 0.62 5.75 -14.47
C LEU A 164 1.30 6.98 -15.07
N ASP A 165 0.54 7.74 -15.86
CA ASP A 165 0.98 9.06 -16.28
C ASP A 165 1.10 10.04 -15.09
N PRO A 166 1.87 11.15 -15.23
CA PRO A 166 2.11 12.09 -14.14
C PRO A 166 0.84 12.72 -13.55
N VAL A 167 -0.20 12.94 -14.38
CA VAL A 167 -1.47 13.56 -13.95
C VAL A 167 -2.27 12.56 -13.13
N ALA A 168 -2.41 11.32 -13.61
CA ALA A 168 -3.09 10.24 -12.88
C ALA A 168 -2.39 9.94 -11.54
N SER A 169 -1.04 9.90 -11.53
CA SER A 169 -0.24 9.72 -10.33
C SER A 169 -0.51 10.83 -9.29
N ALA A 170 -0.48 12.10 -9.72
CA ALA A 170 -0.76 13.24 -8.83
C ALA A 170 -2.19 13.18 -8.25
N GLN A 171 -3.16 12.80 -9.06
CA GLN A 171 -4.55 12.62 -8.60
C GLN A 171 -4.67 11.48 -7.60
N PHE A 172 -3.93 10.37 -7.81
CA PHE A 172 -3.93 9.23 -6.91
C PHE A 172 -3.33 9.59 -5.54
N TYR A 173 -2.19 10.30 -5.49
CA TYR A 173 -1.62 10.79 -4.23
C TYR A 173 -2.56 11.70 -3.46
N LYS A 174 -3.23 12.65 -4.15
CA LYS A 174 -4.25 13.51 -3.51
C LYS A 174 -5.40 12.70 -2.93
N LEU A 175 -5.79 11.62 -3.60
CA LEU A 175 -6.85 10.72 -3.12
C LEU A 175 -6.41 9.99 -1.86
N ILE A 176 -5.20 9.41 -1.84
CA ILE A 176 -4.64 8.74 -0.66
C ILE A 176 -4.49 9.71 0.52
N GLN A 177 -4.02 10.93 0.26
CA GLN A 177 -3.90 11.96 1.30
C GLN A 177 -5.27 12.27 1.94
N ARG A 178 -6.33 12.45 1.13
CA ARG A 178 -7.69 12.65 1.64
C ARG A 178 -8.20 11.47 2.45
N LEU A 179 -7.88 10.23 2.06
CA LEU A 179 -8.23 9.04 2.83
C LEU A 179 -7.54 9.06 4.19
N ASN A 180 -6.26 9.42 4.23
CA ASN A 180 -5.48 9.52 5.46
C ASN A 180 -5.99 10.64 6.40
N GLU A 181 -6.28 11.83 5.86
CA GLU A 181 -6.89 12.95 6.58
C GLU A 181 -8.25 12.55 7.19
N ASN A 182 -8.98 11.63 6.57
CA ASN A 182 -10.23 11.05 7.08
C ASN A 182 -10.00 9.83 8.01
N GLY A 183 -8.78 9.65 8.51
CA GLY A 183 -8.45 8.69 9.56
C GLY A 183 -8.06 7.29 9.10
N VAL A 184 -7.95 7.03 7.80
CA VAL A 184 -7.38 5.78 7.27
C VAL A 184 -5.86 5.82 7.43
N SER A 185 -5.29 4.82 8.11
CA SER A 185 -3.83 4.68 8.18
C SER A 185 -3.29 4.10 6.89
N VAL A 186 -2.11 4.53 6.47
CA VAL A 186 -1.51 4.16 5.18
C VAL A 186 -0.10 3.65 5.39
N ILE A 187 0.21 2.49 4.82
CA ILE A 187 1.57 2.01 4.57
C ILE A 187 1.74 1.97 3.06
N MET A 188 2.72 2.68 2.52
CA MET A 188 2.97 2.73 1.08
C MET A 188 4.42 2.40 0.77
N ILE A 189 4.66 1.45 -0.13
CA ILE A 189 5.96 1.34 -0.80
C ILE A 189 5.93 2.24 -2.03
N SER A 190 6.93 3.07 -2.19
CA SER A 190 7.08 3.91 -3.38
C SER A 190 8.51 4.38 -3.56
N HIS A 191 8.89 4.56 -4.82
CA HIS A 191 10.14 5.25 -5.21
C HIS A 191 9.88 6.71 -5.61
N ASP A 192 8.64 7.20 -5.53
CA ASP A 192 8.26 8.56 -5.93
C ASP A 192 8.46 9.54 -4.77
N LEU A 193 9.12 10.67 -5.04
CA LEU A 193 9.28 11.78 -4.10
C LEU A 193 7.95 12.27 -3.51
N ARG A 194 6.87 12.23 -4.30
CA ARG A 194 5.52 12.63 -3.86
C ARG A 194 4.98 11.76 -2.75
N ALA A 195 5.33 10.47 -2.71
CA ALA A 195 4.96 9.57 -1.62
C ALA A 195 5.58 10.01 -0.30
N ILE A 196 6.86 10.41 -0.33
CA ILE A 196 7.58 10.93 0.84
C ILE A 196 6.95 12.22 1.33
N GLU A 197 6.57 13.13 0.41
CA GLU A 197 5.93 14.41 0.79
C GLU A 197 4.57 14.22 1.49
N CYS A 198 3.84 13.18 1.15
CA CYS A 198 2.58 12.84 1.80
C CYS A 198 2.79 12.13 3.15
N ALA A 199 3.92 11.46 3.35
CA ALA A 199 4.16 10.62 4.51
C ALA A 199 4.46 11.43 5.78
N LYS A 200 4.06 10.87 6.93
CA LYS A 200 4.42 11.35 8.27
C LYS A 200 5.71 10.71 8.75
N HIS A 201 5.85 9.42 8.48
CA HIS A 201 7.00 8.59 8.84
C HIS A 201 7.63 7.95 7.62
N ILE A 202 8.95 7.75 7.66
CA ILE A 202 9.70 7.08 6.60
C ILE A 202 10.45 5.89 7.20
N LEU A 203 10.36 4.74 6.53
CA LEU A 203 11.22 3.59 6.74
C LEU A 203 12.07 3.42 5.48
N HIS A 204 13.36 3.72 5.56
CA HIS A 204 14.30 3.50 4.46
C HIS A 204 15.08 2.21 4.70
N MET A 205 15.00 1.29 3.76
CA MET A 205 15.68 -0.01 3.78
C MET A 205 16.80 -0.01 2.74
N HIS A 206 18.07 -0.07 3.17
CA HIS A 206 19.24 0.02 2.29
C HIS A 206 20.36 -0.92 2.74
N HIS A 207 20.63 -2.01 2.01
CA HIS A 207 21.74 -2.96 2.21
C HIS A 207 22.00 -3.33 3.69
N GLY A 208 20.97 -3.79 4.40
CA GLY A 208 21.08 -4.14 5.81
C GLY A 208 21.13 -2.95 6.78
N ASN A 209 21.15 -1.73 6.28
CA ASN A 209 21.00 -0.52 7.07
C ASN A 209 19.55 -0.02 7.02
N LEU A 210 19.07 0.51 8.13
CA LEU A 210 17.71 0.98 8.26
C LEU A 210 17.69 2.42 8.76
N PHE A 211 16.74 3.18 8.29
CA PHE A 211 16.34 4.43 8.89
C PHE A 211 14.84 4.36 9.21
N TRP A 212 14.49 4.71 10.42
CA TRP A 212 13.12 4.94 10.85
C TRP A 212 13.03 6.31 11.52
N GLY A 213 12.07 7.13 11.11
CA GLY A 213 11.86 8.44 11.71
C GLY A 213 10.79 9.25 11.00
N SER A 214 10.64 10.50 11.44
CA SER A 214 9.77 11.47 10.78
C SER A 214 10.32 11.87 9.41
N ARG A 215 9.43 12.37 8.53
CA ARG A 215 9.84 12.95 7.25
C ARG A 215 10.87 14.07 7.41
N ALA A 216 10.76 14.89 8.46
CA ALA A 216 11.68 15.99 8.70
C ALA A 216 13.10 15.50 9.06
N GLU A 217 13.19 14.43 9.88
CA GLU A 217 14.46 13.78 10.21
C GLU A 217 15.05 13.09 8.99
N TYR A 218 14.22 12.40 8.20
CA TYR A 218 14.66 11.74 6.98
C TYR A 218 15.31 12.70 6.00
N LYS A 219 14.70 13.86 5.73
CA LYS A 219 15.25 14.89 4.83
C LYS A 219 16.59 15.47 5.30
N LYS A 220 16.96 15.34 6.57
CA LYS A 220 18.26 15.75 7.13
C LYS A 220 19.26 14.60 7.19
N SER A 221 18.84 13.38 6.91
CA SER A 221 19.66 12.18 7.01
C SER A 221 20.51 11.95 5.75
N ARG A 222 21.58 11.16 5.88
CA ARG A 222 22.36 10.68 4.72
C ARG A 222 21.51 9.86 3.73
N TYR A 223 20.46 9.23 4.20
CA TYR A 223 19.56 8.38 3.39
C TYR A 223 18.74 9.19 2.39
N TRP A 224 18.44 10.45 2.70
CA TRP A 224 17.79 11.36 1.76
C TRP A 224 18.68 11.63 0.54
N ASN A 225 19.99 11.85 0.75
CA ASN A 225 20.93 12.09 -0.34
C ASN A 225 21.06 10.86 -1.25
N ILE A 226 21.06 9.66 -0.68
CA ILE A 226 21.06 8.40 -1.44
C ILE A 226 19.79 8.31 -2.30
N PHE A 227 18.62 8.46 -1.67
CA PHE A 227 17.33 8.36 -2.33
C PHE A 227 17.15 9.42 -3.45
N SER A 228 17.52 10.67 -3.23
CA SER A 228 17.42 11.74 -4.23
C SER A 228 18.35 11.50 -5.43
N ALA A 229 19.58 11.05 -5.18
CA ALA A 229 20.51 10.72 -6.25
C ALA A 229 20.06 9.54 -7.13
N GLU A 230 19.38 8.56 -6.56
CA GLU A 230 18.78 7.44 -7.30
C GLU A 230 17.61 7.90 -8.18
N ASN A 231 16.77 8.80 -7.68
CA ASN A 231 15.64 9.35 -8.44
C ASN A 231 16.08 10.26 -9.59
N GLU A 232 17.17 11.03 -9.43
CA GLU A 232 17.74 11.85 -10.51
C GLU A 232 18.28 10.98 -11.65
N LYS A 233 18.91 9.85 -11.34
CA LYS A 233 19.42 8.89 -12.36
C LYS A 233 18.30 8.14 -13.06
N GLY A 234 17.21 7.82 -12.38
CA GLY A 234 16.04 7.13 -12.94
C GLY A 234 15.16 8.01 -13.84
N GLY A 235 15.14 9.33 -13.61
CA GLY A 235 14.38 10.28 -14.42
C GLY A 235 14.99 10.58 -15.81
N GLY A 236 16.26 10.24 -16.04
CA GLY A 236 16.97 10.50 -17.29
C GLY A 236 16.83 9.42 -18.39
N GLN A 237 16.24 8.27 -18.10
CA GLN A 237 16.16 7.15 -19.07
C GLN A 237 14.84 7.03 -19.84
N SER A 238 13.87 7.94 -19.64
CA SER A 238 12.58 7.89 -20.33
C SER A 238 12.40 8.92 -21.46
N ALA A 239 13.49 9.56 -21.94
CA ALA A 239 13.41 10.58 -22.99
C ALA A 239 14.01 10.15 -24.35
N ASP A 240 14.59 8.95 -24.48
CA ASP A 240 15.10 8.42 -25.75
C ASP A 240 14.68 6.95 -25.93
N ASN A 241 13.49 6.75 -26.52
CA ASN A 241 13.15 5.62 -27.41
C ASN A 241 11.78 5.86 -28.03
#